data_aa9a04f0d980f10b5d62b32961a207d1
#
_entry.id   aa9a04f0d980f10b5d62b32961a207d1
#
_cell.length_a   1.000
_cell.length_b   1.000
_cell.length_c   1.000
_cell.angle_alpha   90.00
_cell.angle_beta   90.00
_cell.angle_gamma   90.00
#
_symmetry.space_group_name_H-M   'P 1'
#
loop_
_entity.id
_entity.type
_entity.pdbx_description
1 polymer ?
#
loop_
_entity_poly.entity_id
_entity_poly.type
_entity_poly.pdbx_seq_one_letter_code
_entity_poly.pdbx_strand_id
1 'polypeptide(L)'
;MDLRKSKKDDLLSKRRNVCLEDDEPTSPLQDASNKIPVMTIEEIKEQVYSSDFNTAFKATQAARKILSRERNPPIDALIQAGIVPQLIKFLSTNTPNAEDNGKMQFEAAWALTNIASGTALQTRCVVEHGATVQFIKLLSSPVRIFSNLNCF
;
A
#
# COMPACT_ATOMS: atom_id res chain seq x y z
N MET A 1 16.82 7.36 26.85
CA MET A 1 17.26 7.37 25.42
C MET A 1 16.14 7.14 24.38
N ASP A 2 14.87 7.31 24.73
CA ASP A 2 13.75 6.86 23.86
C ASP A 2 12.95 7.96 23.14
N LEU A 3 13.21 9.23 23.42
CA LEU A 3 12.41 10.34 22.84
C LEU A 3 12.62 10.53 21.32
N ARG A 4 13.79 10.15 20.79
CA ARG A 4 14.05 10.29 19.34
C ARG A 4 13.38 9.17 18.53
N LYS A 5 13.29 7.96 19.10
CA LYS A 5 12.64 6.81 18.46
C LYS A 5 11.13 7.03 18.42
N SER A 6 10.54 7.47 19.54
CA SER A 6 9.12 7.79 19.65
C SER A 6 8.67 8.86 18.64
N LYS A 7 9.45 9.95 18.46
CA LYS A 7 9.13 11.00 17.46
C LYS A 7 9.20 10.50 16.03
N LYS A 8 10.14 9.59 15.72
CA LYS A 8 10.25 9.01 14.37
C LYS A 8 9.07 8.09 14.07
N ASP A 9 8.67 7.28 15.04
CA ASP A 9 7.53 6.36 14.90
C ASP A 9 6.22 7.14 14.76
N ASP A 10 6.07 8.25 15.47
CA ASP A 10 4.90 9.13 15.40
C ASP A 10 4.80 9.85 14.04
N LEU A 11 5.93 10.31 13.49
CA LEU A 11 6.00 10.91 12.16
C LEU A 11 5.71 9.89 11.04
N LEU A 12 6.20 8.66 11.17
CA LEU A 12 5.93 7.58 10.23
C LEU A 12 4.46 7.16 10.28
N SER A 13 3.88 7.10 11.47
CA SER A 13 2.44 6.83 11.66
C SER A 13 1.58 7.90 11.01
N LYS A 14 1.93 9.19 11.17
CA LYS A 14 1.23 10.31 10.52
C LYS A 14 1.32 10.23 8.99
N ARG A 15 2.48 9.88 8.44
CA ARG A 15 2.65 9.72 6.99
C ARG A 15 1.85 8.56 6.40
N ARG A 16 1.61 7.50 7.18
CA ARG A 16 0.78 6.36 6.75
C ARG A 16 -0.71 6.68 6.69
N ASN A 17 -1.16 7.65 7.49
CA ASN A 17 -2.59 7.98 7.65
C ASN A 17 -3.06 9.17 6.80
N VAL A 18 -2.19 9.77 6.00
CA VAL A 18 -2.54 10.95 5.20
C VAL A 18 -3.11 10.47 3.88
N CYS A 19 -4.35 10.32 3.78
CA CYS A 19 -5.31 10.26 2.67
C CYS A 19 -6.45 9.26 2.97
N LEU A 20 -7.28 9.60 3.94
CA LEU A 20 -8.55 8.90 4.19
C LEU A 20 -9.69 9.89 3.94
N GLU A 21 -9.83 10.40 2.72
CA GLU A 21 -10.95 11.28 2.36
C GLU A 21 -12.05 10.56 1.56
N ASP A 22 -12.26 9.25 1.79
CA ASP A 22 -13.42 8.54 1.25
C ASP A 22 -14.08 7.58 2.24
N ASP A 23 -13.84 7.73 3.53
CA ASP A 23 -14.68 7.08 4.53
C ASP A 23 -15.40 8.19 5.32
N GLU A 24 -16.74 8.25 5.21
CA GLU A 24 -17.58 9.09 6.05
C GLU A 24 -17.15 9.05 7.52
N PRO A 25 -17.22 10.19 8.24
CA PRO A 25 -16.88 10.25 9.65
C PRO A 25 -17.86 9.40 10.45
N THR A 26 -17.57 8.13 10.62
CA THR A 26 -18.31 7.27 11.54
C THR A 26 -18.04 7.72 12.95
N SER A 27 -19.09 8.24 13.58
CA SER A 27 -19.13 8.61 14.99
C SER A 27 -18.54 7.51 15.88
N PRO A 28 -17.79 7.84 16.96
CA PRO A 28 -17.17 6.86 17.88
C PRO A 28 -18.15 5.90 18.56
N LEU A 29 -19.45 6.03 18.34
CA LEU A 29 -20.50 5.22 18.97
C LEU A 29 -21.08 4.12 18.08
N GLN A 30 -20.58 3.92 16.85
CA GLN A 30 -21.08 2.89 15.91
C GLN A 30 -20.10 1.73 15.68
N ASP A 31 -19.23 1.43 16.61
CA ASP A 31 -18.13 0.47 16.45
C ASP A 31 -18.51 -0.99 16.72
N ALA A 32 -19.78 -1.38 16.54
CA ALA A 32 -20.20 -2.74 16.90
C ALA A 32 -20.71 -3.64 15.75
N SER A 33 -20.79 -3.18 14.49
CA SER A 33 -21.43 -4.02 13.46
C SER A 33 -20.88 -3.94 12.04
N ASN A 34 -19.84 -3.20 11.74
CA ASN A 34 -19.28 -3.22 10.40
C ASN A 34 -17.87 -3.84 10.42
N LYS A 35 -17.79 -5.15 10.70
CA LYS A 35 -16.63 -5.96 10.32
C LYS A 35 -16.62 -6.03 8.79
N ILE A 36 -15.98 -5.03 8.16
CA ILE A 36 -15.47 -5.22 6.80
C ILE A 36 -14.60 -6.48 6.89
N PRO A 37 -14.82 -7.53 6.11
CA PRO A 37 -14.02 -8.73 6.17
C PRO A 37 -12.56 -8.33 5.94
N VAL A 38 -11.78 -8.34 7.01
CA VAL A 38 -10.33 -8.08 6.92
C VAL A 38 -9.75 -9.32 6.26
N MET A 39 -9.37 -9.18 5.01
CA MET A 39 -8.72 -10.23 4.25
C MET A 39 -7.45 -10.69 4.99
N THR A 40 -7.28 -11.98 5.18
CA THR A 40 -6.09 -12.54 5.81
C THR A 40 -4.87 -12.40 4.90
N ILE A 41 -3.65 -12.54 5.46
CA ILE A 41 -2.41 -12.45 4.67
C ILE A 41 -2.36 -13.59 3.64
N GLU A 42 -2.86 -14.76 3.97
CA GLU A 42 -2.96 -15.91 3.08
C GLU A 42 -3.90 -15.62 1.90
N GLU A 43 -5.06 -15.05 2.17
CA GLU A 43 -6.01 -14.64 1.13
C GLU A 43 -5.44 -13.54 0.25
N ILE A 44 -4.74 -12.56 0.83
CA ILE A 44 -4.04 -11.52 0.07
C ILE A 44 -2.99 -12.13 -0.85
N LYS A 45 -2.18 -13.07 -0.34
CA LYS A 45 -1.18 -13.78 -1.12
C LYS A 45 -1.78 -14.49 -2.33
N GLU A 46 -2.86 -15.22 -2.14
CA GLU A 46 -3.52 -15.94 -3.24
C GLU A 46 -4.15 -14.98 -4.25
N GLN A 47 -4.88 -13.99 -3.77
CA GLN A 47 -5.67 -13.12 -4.61
C GLN A 47 -4.84 -12.06 -5.35
N VAL A 48 -3.70 -11.63 -4.81
CA VAL A 48 -2.81 -10.67 -5.47
C VAL A 48 -2.20 -11.25 -6.76
N TYR A 49 -2.11 -12.57 -6.88
CA TYR A 49 -1.67 -13.26 -8.08
C TYR A 49 -2.80 -13.68 -9.02
N SER A 50 -4.04 -13.33 -8.70
CA SER A 50 -5.18 -13.61 -9.57
C SER A 50 -5.03 -12.95 -10.94
N SER A 51 -5.49 -13.65 -11.98
CA SER A 51 -5.60 -13.09 -13.33
C SER A 51 -6.78 -12.11 -13.46
N ASP A 52 -7.75 -12.19 -12.55
CA ASP A 52 -8.86 -11.23 -12.51
C ASP A 52 -8.39 -9.92 -11.88
N PHE A 53 -8.52 -8.83 -12.65
CA PHE A 53 -8.11 -7.49 -12.22
C PHE A 53 -8.80 -7.05 -10.92
N ASN A 54 -10.11 -7.26 -10.80
CA ASN A 54 -10.87 -6.81 -9.62
C ASN A 54 -10.44 -7.55 -8.36
N THR A 55 -10.17 -8.85 -8.47
CA THR A 55 -9.69 -9.68 -7.36
C THR A 55 -8.29 -9.23 -6.93
N ALA A 56 -7.38 -9.06 -7.88
CA ALA A 56 -6.02 -8.58 -7.60
C ALA A 56 -6.04 -7.16 -7.02
N PHE A 57 -6.92 -6.28 -7.51
CA PHE A 57 -7.08 -4.93 -7.01
C PHE A 57 -7.56 -4.90 -5.55
N LYS A 58 -8.59 -5.68 -5.22
CA LYS A 58 -9.10 -5.80 -3.84
C LYS A 58 -8.02 -6.32 -2.88
N ALA A 59 -7.25 -7.31 -3.30
CA ALA A 59 -6.14 -7.84 -2.50
C ALA A 59 -5.03 -6.79 -2.28
N THR A 60 -4.68 -6.03 -3.32
CA THR A 60 -3.71 -4.94 -3.23
C THR A 60 -4.20 -3.84 -2.27
N GLN A 61 -5.48 -3.47 -2.36
CA GLN A 61 -6.11 -2.51 -1.46
C GLN A 61 -6.15 -3.02 -0.01
N ALA A 62 -6.44 -4.31 0.20
CA ALA A 62 -6.42 -4.92 1.51
C ALA A 62 -5.01 -4.89 2.12
N ALA A 63 -3.98 -5.24 1.35
CA ALA A 63 -2.58 -5.14 1.77
C ALA A 63 -2.22 -3.71 2.19
N ARG A 64 -2.57 -2.70 1.37
CA ARG A 64 -2.34 -1.29 1.69
C ARG A 64 -3.06 -0.89 2.98
N LYS A 65 -4.33 -1.29 3.16
CA LYS A 65 -5.12 -0.97 4.36
C LYS A 65 -4.51 -1.55 5.63
N ILE A 66 -4.07 -2.81 5.61
CA ILE A 66 -3.38 -3.45 6.75
C ILE A 66 -2.11 -2.68 7.10
N LEU A 67 -1.30 -2.34 6.09
CA LEU A 67 -0.06 -1.59 6.27
C LEU A 67 -0.27 -0.15 6.78
N SER A 68 -1.43 0.44 6.52
CA SER A 68 -1.74 1.83 6.89
C SER A 68 -2.43 1.96 8.25
N ARG A 69 -3.30 1.01 8.59
CA ARG A 69 -4.16 1.11 9.78
C ARG A 69 -3.49 0.66 11.07
N GLU A 70 -2.59 -0.30 10.99
CA GLU A 70 -1.98 -0.87 12.19
C GLU A 70 -0.82 -0.02 12.69
N ARG A 71 -0.72 0.14 14.00
CA ARG A 71 0.41 0.80 14.65
C ARG A 71 1.71 0.01 14.43
N ASN A 72 1.61 -1.32 14.43
CA ASN A 72 2.69 -2.25 14.11
C ASN A 72 2.24 -3.14 12.95
N PRO A 73 2.33 -2.66 11.70
CA PRO A 73 1.86 -3.43 10.55
C PRO A 73 2.69 -4.69 10.36
N PRO A 74 2.09 -5.81 9.92
CA PRO A 74 2.77 -7.08 9.73
C PRO A 74 3.63 -7.10 8.45
N ILE A 75 4.59 -6.17 8.36
CA ILE A 75 5.41 -5.97 7.14
C ILE A 75 6.18 -7.25 6.80
N ASP A 76 6.83 -7.87 7.79
CA ASP A 76 7.62 -9.08 7.56
C ASP A 76 6.77 -10.25 7.05
N ALA A 77 5.56 -10.42 7.58
CA ALA A 77 4.65 -11.45 7.12
C ALA A 77 4.22 -11.24 5.67
N LEU A 78 3.97 -10.00 5.25
CA LEU A 78 3.64 -9.67 3.86
C LEU A 78 4.84 -9.84 2.92
N ILE A 79 6.07 -9.52 3.36
CA ILE A 79 7.29 -9.79 2.61
C ILE A 79 7.48 -11.32 2.45
N GLN A 80 7.34 -12.09 3.52
CA GLN A 80 7.46 -13.56 3.50
C GLN A 80 6.37 -14.22 2.66
N ALA A 81 5.17 -13.63 2.61
CA ALA A 81 4.12 -14.05 1.70
C ALA A 81 4.49 -13.84 0.21
N GLY A 82 5.55 -13.09 -0.08
CA GLY A 82 6.07 -12.89 -1.44
C GLY A 82 5.26 -11.90 -2.28
N ILE A 83 4.49 -11.00 -1.66
CA ILE A 83 3.65 -10.05 -2.41
C ILE A 83 4.44 -8.90 -3.04
N VAL A 84 5.64 -8.58 -2.54
CA VAL A 84 6.45 -7.43 -2.99
C VAL A 84 6.72 -7.45 -4.49
N PRO A 85 7.18 -8.56 -5.11
CA PRO A 85 7.39 -8.60 -6.56
C PRO A 85 6.12 -8.32 -7.37
N GLN A 86 4.98 -8.80 -6.90
CA GLN A 86 3.70 -8.59 -7.58
C GLN A 86 3.21 -7.15 -7.47
N LEU A 87 3.37 -6.53 -6.29
CA LEU A 87 3.08 -5.09 -6.12
C LEU A 87 3.95 -4.23 -7.06
N ILE A 88 5.23 -4.57 -7.21
CA ILE A 88 6.13 -3.86 -8.13
C ILE A 88 5.68 -4.05 -9.59
N LYS A 89 5.23 -5.25 -9.96
CA LYS A 89 4.65 -5.50 -11.28
C LYS A 89 3.41 -4.65 -11.53
N PHE A 90 2.58 -4.43 -10.52
CA PHE A 90 1.41 -3.58 -10.63
C PHE A 90 1.73 -2.10 -10.89
N LEU A 91 2.90 -1.61 -10.52
CA LEU A 91 3.36 -0.28 -10.92
C LEU A 91 3.49 -0.11 -12.44
N SER A 92 3.62 -1.20 -13.17
CA SER A 92 3.72 -1.23 -14.65
C SER A 92 2.43 -1.73 -15.31
N THR A 93 1.31 -1.80 -14.58
CA THR A 93 0.02 -2.28 -15.13
C THR A 93 -0.39 -1.41 -16.31
N ASN A 94 -0.73 -2.06 -17.40
CA ASN A 94 -1.18 -1.43 -18.63
C ASN A 94 -2.37 -2.21 -19.20
N THR A 95 -3.55 -1.94 -18.65
CA THR A 95 -4.82 -2.44 -19.19
C THR A 95 -5.40 -1.44 -20.18
N PRO A 96 -6.38 -1.82 -21.00
CA PRO A 96 -7.07 -0.88 -21.89
C PRO A 96 -7.75 0.29 -21.16
N ASN A 97 -8.09 0.11 -19.88
CA ASN A 97 -8.68 1.16 -19.07
C ASN A 97 -7.60 1.92 -18.28
N ALA A 98 -7.33 3.15 -18.67
CA ALA A 98 -6.31 4.00 -18.04
C ALA A 98 -6.67 4.33 -16.57
N GLU A 99 -7.95 4.44 -16.22
CA GLU A 99 -8.40 4.71 -14.85
C GLU A 99 -8.09 3.54 -13.92
N ASP A 100 -8.35 2.31 -14.36
CA ASP A 100 -8.03 1.11 -13.58
C ASP A 100 -6.52 0.95 -13.39
N ASN A 101 -5.73 1.27 -14.42
CA ASN A 101 -4.27 1.30 -14.30
C ASN A 101 -3.84 2.27 -13.20
N GLY A 102 -4.36 3.49 -13.20
CA GLY A 102 -4.04 4.49 -12.19
C GLY A 102 -4.40 4.06 -10.78
N LYS A 103 -5.58 3.48 -10.60
CA LYS A 103 -6.03 2.96 -9.29
C LYS A 103 -5.11 1.84 -8.80
N MET A 104 -4.78 0.86 -9.64
CA MET A 104 -3.89 -0.25 -9.27
C MET A 104 -2.49 0.24 -8.92
N GLN A 105 -1.92 1.11 -9.76
CA GLN A 105 -0.60 1.69 -9.55
C GLN A 105 -0.54 2.48 -8.25
N PHE A 106 -1.58 3.26 -7.94
CA PHE A 106 -1.68 4.03 -6.71
C PHE A 106 -1.68 3.15 -5.46
N GLU A 107 -2.56 2.14 -5.41
CA GLU A 107 -2.65 1.23 -4.26
C GLU A 107 -1.35 0.45 -4.06
N ALA A 108 -0.74 -0.03 -5.14
CA ALA A 108 0.54 -0.74 -5.11
C ALA A 108 1.70 0.17 -4.65
N ALA A 109 1.76 1.41 -5.16
CA ALA A 109 2.78 2.37 -4.76
C ALA A 109 2.68 2.71 -3.27
N TRP A 110 1.46 2.92 -2.77
CA TRP A 110 1.23 3.20 -1.36
C TRP A 110 1.60 2.02 -0.46
N ALA A 111 1.20 0.79 -0.84
CA ALA A 111 1.60 -0.41 -0.10
C ALA A 111 3.14 -0.56 -0.03
N LEU A 112 3.83 -0.39 -1.15
CA LEU A 112 5.30 -0.44 -1.22
C LEU A 112 5.97 0.66 -0.39
N THR A 113 5.41 1.87 -0.38
CA THR A 113 5.90 2.98 0.46
C THR A 113 5.76 2.63 1.95
N ASN A 114 4.65 2.03 2.36
CA ASN A 114 4.47 1.58 3.74
C ASN A 114 5.47 0.48 4.13
N ILE A 115 5.73 -0.50 3.24
CA ILE A 115 6.77 -1.52 3.47
C ILE A 115 8.16 -0.86 3.59
N ALA A 116 8.49 0.05 2.68
CA ALA A 116 9.79 0.74 2.68
C ALA A 116 9.97 1.70 3.86
N SER A 117 8.90 2.13 4.52
CA SER A 117 8.97 2.98 5.71
C SER A 117 9.36 2.22 6.99
N GLY A 118 9.50 0.92 6.92
CA GLY A 118 9.87 0.07 8.05
C GLY A 118 11.36 0.06 8.36
N THR A 119 11.93 -1.14 8.58
CA THR A 119 13.35 -1.31 8.84
C THR A 119 14.21 -1.17 7.59
N ALA A 120 15.52 -1.00 7.75
CA ALA A 120 16.47 -0.96 6.63
C ALA A 120 16.43 -2.24 5.77
N LEU A 121 16.16 -3.40 6.38
CA LEU A 121 16.03 -4.67 5.65
C LEU A 121 14.76 -4.70 4.80
N GLN A 122 13.65 -4.19 5.33
CA GLN A 122 12.39 -4.10 4.60
C GLN A 122 12.48 -3.10 3.45
N THR A 123 13.12 -1.94 3.67
CA THR A 123 13.43 -0.97 2.59
C THR A 123 14.31 -1.60 1.51
N ARG A 124 15.37 -2.31 1.92
CA ARG A 124 16.28 -3.00 1.00
C ARG A 124 15.52 -4.02 0.14
N CYS A 125 14.64 -4.80 0.73
CA CYS A 125 13.81 -5.76 0.01
C CYS A 125 13.04 -5.09 -1.15
N VAL A 126 12.39 -3.95 -0.91
CA VAL A 126 11.65 -3.21 -1.94
C VAL A 126 12.58 -2.73 -3.06
N VAL A 127 13.77 -2.19 -2.69
CA VAL A 127 14.75 -1.69 -3.65
C VAL A 127 15.35 -2.81 -4.51
N GLU A 128 15.75 -3.93 -3.89
CA GLU A 128 16.37 -5.07 -4.57
C GLU A 128 15.40 -5.76 -5.55
N HIS A 129 14.10 -5.71 -5.30
CA HIS A 129 13.08 -6.17 -6.25
C HIS A 129 12.82 -5.18 -7.39
N GLY A 130 13.53 -4.06 -7.47
CA GLY A 130 13.50 -3.14 -8.61
C GLY A 130 12.40 -2.09 -8.56
N ALA A 131 11.80 -1.81 -7.38
CA ALA A 131 10.76 -0.80 -7.23
C ALA A 131 11.20 0.59 -7.69
N THR A 132 12.45 0.98 -7.42
CA THR A 132 13.02 2.29 -7.78
C THR A 132 12.87 2.59 -9.27
N VAL A 133 13.19 1.63 -10.13
CA VAL A 133 13.09 1.78 -11.60
C VAL A 133 11.63 2.00 -12.02
N GLN A 134 10.69 1.29 -11.41
CA GLN A 134 9.27 1.44 -11.72
C GLN A 134 8.71 2.78 -11.24
N PHE A 135 9.11 3.24 -10.07
CA PHE A 135 8.74 4.57 -9.58
C PHE A 135 9.26 5.69 -10.48
N ILE A 136 10.51 5.60 -10.96
CA ILE A 136 11.07 6.58 -11.90
C ILE A 136 10.24 6.60 -13.20
N LYS A 137 9.85 5.44 -13.72
CA LYS A 137 8.99 5.36 -14.93
C LYS A 137 7.63 6.00 -14.69
N LEU A 138 7.01 5.77 -13.53
CA LEU A 138 5.73 6.37 -13.18
C LEU A 138 5.82 7.90 -13.09
N LEU A 139 6.87 8.43 -12.47
CA LEU A 139 7.10 9.88 -12.36
C LEU A 139 7.35 10.54 -13.73
N SER A 140 7.93 9.79 -14.66
CA SER A 140 8.19 10.25 -16.03
C SER A 140 6.96 10.08 -16.96
N SER A 141 5.89 9.47 -16.49
CA SER A 141 4.67 9.25 -17.27
C SER A 141 3.93 10.56 -17.50
N PRO A 142 3.48 10.87 -18.74
CA PRO A 142 2.66 12.04 -19.02
C PRO A 142 1.27 11.96 -18.39
N VAL A 143 0.84 10.78 -17.99
CA VAL A 143 -0.42 10.57 -17.25
C VAL A 143 -0.19 10.96 -15.81
N ARG A 144 -0.73 12.09 -15.41
CA ARG A 144 -0.68 12.60 -14.03
C ARG A 144 -1.56 11.74 -13.10
N ILE A 145 -1.15 10.52 -12.82
CA ILE A 145 -1.82 9.64 -11.86
C ILE A 145 -1.72 10.21 -10.43
N PHE A 146 -0.67 11.00 -10.19
CA PHE A 146 -0.35 11.58 -8.89
C PHE A 146 -0.72 13.07 -8.74
N SER A 147 -1.45 13.68 -9.68
CA SER A 147 -1.82 15.10 -9.57
C SER A 147 -2.81 15.40 -8.44
N ASN A 148 -3.45 14.38 -7.89
CA ASN A 148 -4.33 14.52 -6.71
C ASN A 148 -3.62 14.16 -5.39
N LEU A 149 -2.33 13.81 -5.44
CA LEU A 149 -1.50 13.64 -4.26
C LEU A 149 -0.93 14.99 -3.82
N ASN A 150 -1.80 15.89 -3.35
CA ASN A 150 -1.37 17.08 -2.59
C ASN A 150 -0.86 16.69 -1.17
N CYS A 151 -0.27 15.51 -1.03
CA CYS A 151 0.19 14.97 0.25
C CYS A 151 1.65 14.51 0.18
N PHE A 152 2.55 15.42 -0.22
CA PHE A 152 3.99 15.32 0.06
C PHE A 152 4.50 16.64 0.63
#